data_55b4845b8a69da7bb4676858295ffb19
#
_entry.id   55b4845b8a69da7bb4676858295ffb19
#
_cell.length_a   1.000
_cell.length_b   1.000
_cell.length_c   1.000
_cell.angle_alpha   90.00
_cell.angle_beta   90.00
_cell.angle_gamma   90.00
#
_symmetry.space_group_name_H-M   'P 1'
#
loop_
_entity.id
_entity.type
_entity.pdbx_description
1 polymer ?
#
loop_
_entity_poly.entity_id
_entity_poly.type
_entity_poly.pdbx_seq_one_letter_code
_entity_poly.pdbx_strand_id
1 'polypeptide(L)'
;MKYNWNQLEAYINEKMKQEHIAGAAVGMMKNGSIIFQKGFGYRDLKAQLPVTPETNFGIASVTKSFTALAILEMEAKGLLSVDDPVQKFLPEFNLKQVKDIESISIHHLLSHTTGLPPIERKEYLTEFSKHLSYLAELEINMLGKPGEFFSYCNDMFLLLGAIIEKISGKPYHQYMTETYLQPFQMNRSTYYLEELFQMENVSIPYDYNPKAGRLEKVAWPTLGNYEVGGGIRSNVVDLLKYGHVYLNNSYTNKMWNPIHKIGRNSFYGYALNVTPNYAEQYTLVQHGGGQPGVSSNFGFIPEENLFVVVLTNVGGVSAGDLWLAAVHTALGLPLEEKISEEPEYEMTLDEMRKFQGIYSSLEGDRLKIQIEGIQAFAVVEEQKYHLRASAPDTLVMIQNEKLLRFFFNELKQPWAVMYGLRMLVRENEF
;
A
#
# COMPACT_ATOMS: atom_id res chain seq x y z
N MET A 1 -16.36 27.27 3.62
CA MET A 1 -14.96 27.73 3.47
C MET A 1 -14.64 27.89 1.99
N LYS A 2 -13.80 28.85 1.62
CA LYS A 2 -13.33 28.97 0.24
C LYS A 2 -12.00 28.21 0.14
N TYR A 3 -11.98 27.12 -0.60
CA TYR A 3 -10.77 26.33 -0.79
C TYR A 3 -9.70 27.10 -1.53
N ASN A 4 -8.44 26.94 -1.15
CA ASN A 4 -7.30 27.58 -1.84
C ASN A 4 -6.72 26.62 -2.90
N TRP A 5 -7.48 26.39 -3.98
CA TRP A 5 -7.04 25.52 -5.08
C TRP A 5 -5.74 25.97 -5.74
N ASN A 6 -5.50 27.28 -5.85
CA ASN A 6 -4.28 27.80 -6.46
C ASN A 6 -3.03 27.39 -5.66
N GLN A 7 -3.12 27.38 -4.33
CA GLN A 7 -2.02 26.95 -3.48
C GLN A 7 -1.78 25.44 -3.61
N LEU A 8 -2.84 24.64 -3.67
CA LEU A 8 -2.71 23.20 -3.92
C LEU A 8 -2.06 22.90 -5.27
N GLU A 9 -2.50 23.58 -6.33
CA GLU A 9 -1.94 23.42 -7.67
C GLU A 9 -0.46 23.80 -7.72
N ALA A 10 -0.08 24.90 -7.07
CA ALA A 10 1.31 25.31 -6.95
C ALA A 10 2.16 24.27 -6.22
N TYR A 11 1.66 23.74 -5.09
CA TYR A 11 2.31 22.68 -4.33
C TYR A 11 2.50 21.40 -5.18
N ILE A 12 1.44 20.95 -5.87
CA ILE A 12 1.50 19.76 -6.73
C ILE A 12 2.56 19.94 -7.83
N ASN A 13 2.55 21.08 -8.53
CA ASN A 13 3.52 21.35 -9.61
C ASN A 13 4.96 21.38 -9.09
N GLU A 14 5.21 21.95 -7.92
CA GLU A 14 6.54 21.99 -7.31
C GLU A 14 7.00 20.59 -6.90
N LYS A 15 6.13 19.82 -6.25
CA LYS A 15 6.41 18.42 -5.86
C LYS A 15 6.69 17.53 -7.08
N MET A 16 5.89 17.67 -8.13
CA MET A 16 6.10 16.96 -9.40
C MET A 16 7.47 17.23 -9.99
N LYS A 17 7.93 18.48 -9.92
CA LYS A 17 9.26 18.88 -10.40
C LYS A 17 10.36 18.29 -9.52
N GLN A 18 10.22 18.37 -8.20
CA GLN A 18 11.20 17.85 -7.24
C GLN A 18 11.37 16.34 -7.34
N GLU A 19 10.30 15.60 -7.52
CA GLU A 19 10.28 14.13 -7.57
C GLU A 19 10.25 13.55 -8.99
N HIS A 20 10.44 14.38 -10.01
CA HIS A 20 10.42 13.97 -11.42
C HIS A 20 9.12 13.26 -11.83
N ILE A 21 7.95 13.69 -11.32
CA ILE A 21 6.66 13.13 -11.70
C ILE A 21 6.24 13.63 -13.07
N ALA A 22 6.08 12.71 -14.04
CA ALA A 22 5.70 13.05 -15.41
C ALA A 22 4.27 13.57 -15.51
N GLY A 23 3.34 12.89 -14.86
CA GLY A 23 1.92 13.22 -14.85
C GLY A 23 1.22 12.75 -13.58
N ALA A 24 0.24 13.54 -13.15
CA ALA A 24 -0.60 13.22 -11.99
C ALA A 24 -2.05 13.60 -12.26
N ALA A 25 -2.99 12.87 -11.66
CA ALA A 25 -4.39 13.24 -11.61
C ALA A 25 -4.86 13.25 -10.15
N VAL A 26 -5.63 14.28 -9.79
CA VAL A 26 -6.19 14.47 -8.45
C VAL A 26 -7.70 14.60 -8.56
N GLY A 27 -8.44 13.84 -7.73
CA GLY A 27 -9.88 13.92 -7.61
C GLY A 27 -10.30 14.02 -6.15
N MET A 28 -11.26 14.88 -5.85
CA MET A 28 -11.84 15.05 -4.51
C MET A 28 -13.36 15.14 -4.58
N MET A 29 -14.00 14.42 -3.68
CA MET A 29 -15.46 14.44 -3.49
C MET A 29 -15.76 14.72 -2.01
N LYS A 30 -16.68 15.66 -1.75
CA LYS A 30 -17.16 15.97 -0.40
C LYS A 30 -18.68 15.97 -0.39
N ASN A 31 -19.29 15.29 0.59
CA ASN A 31 -20.74 15.15 0.71
C ASN A 31 -21.40 14.67 -0.61
N GLY A 32 -20.76 13.71 -1.30
CA GLY A 32 -21.26 13.16 -2.56
C GLY A 32 -21.10 14.04 -3.79
N SER A 33 -20.53 15.25 -3.67
CA SER A 33 -20.28 16.18 -4.77
C SER A 33 -18.81 16.31 -5.08
N ILE A 34 -18.43 16.29 -6.34
CA ILE A 34 -17.05 16.54 -6.78
C ILE A 34 -16.71 18.01 -6.49
N ILE A 35 -15.68 18.25 -5.68
CA ILE A 35 -15.23 19.60 -5.30
C ILE A 35 -13.94 19.98 -6.03
N PHE A 36 -13.20 19.00 -6.53
CA PHE A 36 -11.99 19.21 -7.34
C PHE A 36 -11.70 17.96 -8.18
N GLN A 37 -11.32 18.18 -9.45
CA GLN A 37 -10.73 17.15 -10.29
C GLN A 37 -9.84 17.82 -11.35
N LYS A 38 -8.56 17.38 -11.44
CA LYS A 38 -7.61 17.98 -12.37
C LYS A 38 -6.46 17.03 -12.70
N GLY A 39 -6.03 17.09 -13.96
CA GLY A 39 -4.79 16.49 -14.43
C GLY A 39 -3.64 17.51 -14.44
N PHE A 40 -2.43 17.01 -14.20
CA PHE A 40 -1.18 17.77 -14.17
C PHE A 40 -0.13 17.05 -14.99
N GLY A 41 0.72 17.81 -15.71
CA GLY A 41 1.78 17.24 -16.52
C GLY A 41 1.28 16.38 -17.68
N TYR A 42 2.05 15.36 -18.02
CA TYR A 42 1.87 14.58 -19.24
C TYR A 42 1.64 13.09 -18.96
N ARG A 43 0.63 12.51 -19.63
CA ARG A 43 0.42 11.06 -19.70
C ARG A 43 1.37 10.37 -20.67
N ASP A 44 1.90 11.11 -21.64
CA ASP A 44 2.95 10.70 -22.56
C ASP A 44 3.93 11.87 -22.77
N LEU A 45 5.15 11.72 -22.24
CA LEU A 45 6.19 12.74 -22.35
C LEU A 45 6.67 12.95 -23.77
N LYS A 46 6.77 11.86 -24.56
CA LYS A 46 7.29 11.92 -25.92
C LYS A 46 6.31 12.63 -26.87
N ALA A 47 5.03 12.29 -26.75
CA ALA A 47 3.97 12.88 -27.56
C ALA A 47 3.42 14.18 -26.97
N GLN A 48 3.88 14.60 -25.78
CA GLN A 48 3.41 15.78 -25.03
C GLN A 48 1.89 15.78 -24.82
N LEU A 49 1.31 14.60 -24.59
CA LEU A 49 -0.11 14.45 -24.34
C LEU A 49 -0.42 14.72 -22.86
N PRO A 50 -1.32 15.68 -22.55
CA PRO A 50 -1.59 16.05 -21.16
C PRO A 50 -2.35 14.97 -20.40
N VAL A 51 -2.21 14.98 -19.07
CA VAL A 51 -3.09 14.23 -18.16
C VAL A 51 -4.42 14.96 -18.05
N THR A 52 -5.51 14.19 -18.07
CA THR A 52 -6.86 14.66 -17.72
C THR A 52 -7.42 13.83 -16.56
N PRO A 53 -8.54 14.23 -15.94
CA PRO A 53 -9.17 13.40 -14.90
C PRO A 53 -9.55 11.98 -15.36
N GLU A 54 -9.83 11.82 -16.65
CA GLU A 54 -10.21 10.53 -17.27
C GLU A 54 -9.00 9.71 -17.73
N THR A 55 -7.78 10.20 -17.56
CA THR A 55 -6.57 9.44 -17.92
C THR A 55 -6.45 8.20 -17.05
N ASN A 56 -6.32 7.04 -17.68
CA ASN A 56 -6.15 5.77 -16.97
C ASN A 56 -4.71 5.58 -16.52
N PHE A 57 -4.58 5.16 -15.26
CA PHE A 57 -3.34 4.78 -14.60
C PHE A 57 -3.48 3.38 -13.99
N GLY A 58 -2.38 2.74 -13.63
CA GLY A 58 -2.42 1.66 -12.65
C GLY A 58 -2.76 2.23 -11.26
N ILE A 59 -3.51 1.48 -10.48
CA ILE A 59 -3.77 1.88 -9.09
C ILE A 59 -3.02 1.02 -8.08
N ALA A 60 -2.30 0.02 -8.56
CA ALA A 60 -1.48 -0.88 -7.74
C ALA A 60 -2.25 -1.36 -6.49
N SER A 61 -1.63 -1.31 -5.30
CA SER A 61 -2.22 -1.85 -4.07
C SER A 61 -3.51 -1.18 -3.57
N VAL A 62 -3.94 -0.08 -4.17
CA VAL A 62 -5.31 0.44 -3.97
C VAL A 62 -6.35 -0.61 -4.36
N THR A 63 -6.03 -1.52 -5.30
CA THR A 63 -6.84 -2.69 -5.67
C THR A 63 -7.25 -3.54 -4.48
N LYS A 64 -6.39 -3.65 -3.44
CA LYS A 64 -6.67 -4.45 -2.24
C LYS A 64 -7.96 -4.06 -1.54
N SER A 65 -8.31 -2.78 -1.58
CA SER A 65 -9.54 -2.28 -0.97
C SER A 65 -10.79 -2.88 -1.62
N PHE A 66 -10.77 -3.10 -2.94
CA PHE A 66 -11.86 -3.75 -3.68
C PHE A 66 -11.98 -5.22 -3.29
N THR A 67 -10.87 -5.94 -3.17
CA THR A 67 -10.85 -7.34 -2.73
C THR A 67 -11.37 -7.48 -1.30
N ALA A 68 -10.91 -6.61 -0.39
CA ALA A 68 -11.38 -6.61 0.99
C ALA A 68 -12.88 -6.30 1.08
N LEU A 69 -13.36 -5.35 0.28
CA LEU A 69 -14.79 -5.04 0.14
C LEU A 69 -15.59 -6.27 -0.27
N ALA A 70 -15.11 -7.03 -1.27
CA ALA A 70 -15.77 -8.25 -1.75
C ALA A 70 -15.87 -9.32 -0.64
N ILE A 71 -14.82 -9.53 0.13
CA ILE A 71 -14.83 -10.46 1.26
C ILE A 71 -15.83 -10.03 2.33
N LEU A 72 -15.87 -8.75 2.70
CA LEU A 72 -16.80 -8.26 3.72
C LEU A 72 -18.27 -8.28 3.24
N GLU A 73 -18.50 -8.08 1.95
CA GLU A 73 -19.82 -8.24 1.39
C GLU A 73 -20.27 -9.72 1.38
N MET A 74 -19.36 -10.64 1.09
CA MET A 74 -19.63 -12.09 1.22
C MET A 74 -19.90 -12.47 2.68
N GLU A 75 -19.19 -11.89 3.64
CA GLU A 75 -19.47 -12.06 5.07
C GLU A 75 -20.88 -11.55 5.42
N ALA A 76 -21.22 -10.33 4.97
CA ALA A 76 -22.54 -9.75 5.22
C ALA A 76 -23.69 -10.60 4.63
N LYS A 77 -23.41 -11.34 3.56
CA LYS A 77 -24.34 -12.31 2.94
C LYS A 77 -24.33 -13.70 3.63
N GLY A 78 -23.51 -13.90 4.66
CA GLY A 78 -23.38 -15.17 5.39
C GLY A 78 -22.69 -16.28 4.61
N LEU A 79 -21.94 -15.96 3.56
CA LEU A 79 -21.21 -16.93 2.73
C LEU A 79 -19.89 -17.36 3.35
N LEU A 80 -19.31 -16.53 4.22
CA LEU A 80 -18.12 -16.78 5.01
C LEU A 80 -18.16 -15.97 6.31
N SER A 81 -17.22 -16.22 7.22
CA SER A 81 -16.82 -15.31 8.29
C SER A 81 -15.36 -14.93 8.12
N VAL A 82 -14.96 -13.71 8.47
CA VAL A 82 -13.55 -13.35 8.48
C VAL A 82 -12.73 -14.19 9.47
N ASP A 83 -13.37 -14.78 10.47
CA ASP A 83 -12.74 -15.67 11.44
C ASP A 83 -12.62 -17.12 10.93
N ASP A 84 -13.22 -17.45 9.80
CA ASP A 84 -13.08 -18.78 9.19
C ASP A 84 -11.62 -19.07 8.83
N PRO A 85 -11.10 -20.29 9.12
CA PRO A 85 -9.82 -20.75 8.61
C PRO A 85 -9.75 -20.68 7.08
N VAL A 86 -8.61 -20.29 6.54
CA VAL A 86 -8.38 -20.29 5.09
C VAL A 86 -8.62 -21.66 4.48
N GLN A 87 -8.21 -22.73 5.16
CA GLN A 87 -8.40 -24.12 4.71
C GLN A 87 -9.87 -24.55 4.58
N LYS A 88 -10.82 -23.87 5.22
CA LYS A 88 -12.25 -24.12 5.01
C LYS A 88 -12.65 -23.96 3.54
N PHE A 89 -12.02 -23.01 2.84
CA PHE A 89 -12.30 -22.70 1.43
C PHE A 89 -11.23 -23.24 0.49
N LEU A 90 -9.99 -23.29 0.95
CA LEU A 90 -8.80 -23.75 0.22
C LEU A 90 -8.15 -24.92 0.98
N PRO A 91 -8.72 -26.14 0.90
CA PRO A 91 -8.18 -27.32 1.64
C PRO A 91 -6.73 -27.65 1.27
N GLU A 92 -6.30 -27.24 0.06
CA GLU A 92 -4.93 -27.44 -0.44
C GLU A 92 -3.92 -26.44 0.16
N PHE A 93 -4.41 -25.38 0.84
CA PHE A 93 -3.54 -24.41 1.48
C PHE A 93 -2.72 -25.05 2.58
N ASN A 94 -1.42 -25.07 2.39
CA ASN A 94 -0.45 -25.63 3.32
C ASN A 94 0.86 -24.82 3.27
N LEU A 95 1.59 -24.84 4.37
CA LEU A 95 2.93 -24.26 4.50
C LEU A 95 3.80 -25.28 5.25
N LYS A 96 4.86 -25.75 4.60
CA LYS A 96 5.68 -26.90 5.04
C LYS A 96 6.11 -26.88 6.51
N GLN A 97 6.37 -25.69 7.06
CA GLN A 97 6.88 -25.55 8.44
C GLN A 97 5.83 -25.06 9.43
N VAL A 98 4.58 -24.86 9.00
CA VAL A 98 3.49 -24.38 9.84
C VAL A 98 2.64 -25.56 10.28
N LYS A 99 2.75 -25.95 11.57
CA LYS A 99 2.03 -27.11 12.10
C LYS A 99 0.53 -26.87 12.27
N ASP A 100 0.15 -25.66 12.63
CA ASP A 100 -1.23 -25.25 12.89
C ASP A 100 -1.69 -24.27 11.80
N ILE A 101 -1.80 -24.80 10.59
CA ILE A 101 -2.22 -24.00 9.42
C ILE A 101 -3.67 -23.53 9.55
N GLU A 102 -4.51 -24.25 10.29
CA GLU A 102 -5.91 -23.91 10.55
C GLU A 102 -6.05 -22.64 11.40
N SER A 103 -5.00 -22.24 12.12
CA SER A 103 -4.98 -20.97 12.86
C SER A 103 -4.92 -19.73 11.96
N ILE A 104 -4.59 -19.89 10.68
CA ILE A 104 -4.59 -18.78 9.70
C ILE A 104 -6.00 -18.60 9.15
N SER A 105 -6.65 -17.49 9.53
CA SER A 105 -8.00 -17.14 9.11
C SER A 105 -7.99 -16.06 8.01
N ILE A 106 -9.16 -15.83 7.40
CA ILE A 106 -9.39 -14.72 6.44
C ILE A 106 -9.05 -13.35 7.06
N HIS A 107 -9.34 -13.17 8.37
CA HIS A 107 -8.93 -11.99 9.13
C HIS A 107 -7.43 -11.71 9.01
N HIS A 108 -6.60 -12.75 9.16
CA HIS A 108 -5.15 -12.61 9.08
C HIS A 108 -4.66 -12.27 7.65
N LEU A 109 -5.35 -12.77 6.61
CA LEU A 109 -5.06 -12.38 5.22
C LEU A 109 -5.36 -10.90 4.97
N LEU A 110 -6.56 -10.45 5.38
CA LEU A 110 -7.01 -9.06 5.20
C LEU A 110 -6.17 -8.04 5.95
N SER A 111 -5.65 -8.40 7.12
CA SER A 111 -4.90 -7.52 8.02
C SER A 111 -3.38 -7.67 7.92
N HIS A 112 -2.87 -8.55 7.04
CA HIS A 112 -1.44 -8.88 6.93
C HIS A 112 -0.80 -9.33 8.26
N THR A 113 -1.52 -10.11 9.04
CA THR A 113 -1.07 -10.64 10.35
C THR A 113 -0.97 -12.16 10.38
N THR A 114 -0.69 -12.78 9.23
CA THR A 114 -0.55 -14.24 9.12
C THR A 114 0.64 -14.81 9.90
N GLY A 115 1.58 -13.97 10.31
CA GLY A 115 2.86 -14.37 10.90
C GLY A 115 3.92 -14.75 9.86
N LEU A 116 3.65 -14.58 8.57
CA LEU A 116 4.61 -14.81 7.49
C LEU A 116 5.39 -13.54 7.14
N PRO A 117 6.69 -13.66 6.82
CA PRO A 117 7.44 -12.57 6.22
C PRO A 117 6.96 -12.31 4.78
N PRO A 118 7.37 -11.19 4.15
CA PRO A 118 7.21 -10.99 2.72
C PRO A 118 7.91 -12.12 1.95
N ILE A 119 7.25 -12.63 0.89
CA ILE A 119 7.68 -13.78 0.09
C ILE A 119 8.13 -13.31 -1.29
N GLU A 120 9.07 -14.02 -1.92
CA GLU A 120 9.50 -13.76 -3.29
C GLU A 120 8.33 -13.86 -4.27
N ARG A 121 8.07 -12.80 -5.02
CA ARG A 121 6.93 -12.73 -5.94
C ARG A 121 7.14 -13.60 -7.18
N LYS A 122 6.12 -14.39 -7.53
CA LYS A 122 6.10 -15.26 -8.72
C LYS A 122 5.00 -14.80 -9.69
N GLU A 123 5.22 -13.64 -10.33
CA GLU A 123 4.25 -12.98 -11.20
C GLU A 123 3.86 -13.77 -12.44
N TYR A 124 4.65 -14.78 -12.80
CA TYR A 124 4.32 -15.70 -13.89
C TYR A 124 3.24 -16.76 -13.52
N LEU A 125 2.91 -16.88 -12.22
CA LEU A 125 1.85 -17.77 -11.76
C LEU A 125 0.48 -17.09 -11.97
N THR A 126 -0.32 -17.66 -12.86
CA THR A 126 -1.65 -17.15 -13.25
C THR A 126 -2.81 -18.00 -12.75
N GLU A 127 -2.51 -19.16 -12.16
CA GLU A 127 -3.49 -20.09 -11.59
C GLU A 127 -3.28 -20.19 -10.08
N PHE A 128 -4.34 -20.03 -9.29
CA PHE A 128 -4.23 -20.12 -7.83
C PHE A 128 -3.78 -21.49 -7.34
N SER A 129 -4.15 -22.58 -8.03
CA SER A 129 -3.67 -23.93 -7.70
C SER A 129 -2.15 -24.05 -7.75
N LYS A 130 -1.52 -23.45 -8.77
CA LYS A 130 -0.06 -23.41 -8.90
C LYS A 130 0.59 -22.55 -7.83
N HIS A 131 -0.09 -21.46 -7.44
CA HIS A 131 0.39 -20.59 -6.37
C HIS A 131 0.32 -21.30 -5.01
N LEU A 132 -0.77 -22.04 -4.72
CA LEU A 132 -0.89 -22.86 -3.52
C LEU A 132 0.20 -23.95 -3.46
N SER A 133 0.50 -24.60 -4.61
CA SER A 133 1.62 -25.55 -4.69
C SER A 133 2.97 -24.88 -4.41
N TYR A 134 3.20 -23.69 -4.95
CA TYR A 134 4.41 -22.91 -4.65
C TYR A 134 4.54 -22.62 -3.16
N LEU A 135 3.47 -22.14 -2.51
CA LEU A 135 3.48 -21.85 -1.07
C LEU A 135 3.75 -23.10 -0.23
N ALA A 136 3.18 -24.25 -0.61
CA ALA A 136 3.35 -25.51 0.11
C ALA A 136 4.79 -26.05 0.08
N GLU A 137 5.58 -25.68 -0.93
CA GLU A 137 6.97 -26.11 -1.08
C GLU A 137 7.98 -25.17 -0.41
N LEU A 138 7.54 -23.95 -0.05
CA LEU A 138 8.44 -22.95 0.54
C LEU A 138 8.95 -23.37 1.92
N GLU A 139 10.23 -23.13 2.14
CA GLU A 139 10.88 -23.25 3.45
C GLU A 139 10.97 -21.84 4.08
N ILE A 140 9.95 -21.49 4.84
CA ILE A 140 9.83 -20.15 5.44
C ILE A 140 9.70 -20.27 6.95
N ASN A 141 10.56 -19.54 7.67
CA ASN A 141 10.40 -19.35 9.11
C ASN A 141 9.31 -18.33 9.39
N MET A 142 8.37 -18.68 10.25
CA MET A 142 7.36 -17.74 10.73
C MET A 142 8.00 -16.62 11.55
N LEU A 143 7.51 -15.41 11.40
CA LEU A 143 7.85 -14.27 12.28
C LEU A 143 7.27 -14.45 13.67
N GLY A 144 6.12 -15.11 13.78
CA GLY A 144 5.40 -15.41 15.01
C GLY A 144 4.08 -16.09 14.72
N LYS A 145 3.23 -16.20 15.72
CA LYS A 145 1.88 -16.78 15.56
C LYS A 145 0.99 -15.82 14.74
N PRO A 146 -0.04 -16.34 14.04
CA PRO A 146 -1.05 -15.51 13.43
C PRO A 146 -1.63 -14.50 14.43
N GLY A 147 -1.72 -13.23 14.02
CA GLY A 147 -2.16 -12.11 14.86
C GLY A 147 -1.06 -11.44 15.69
N GLU A 148 0.13 -12.03 15.84
CA GLU A 148 1.18 -11.51 16.71
C GLU A 148 1.94 -10.32 16.07
N PHE A 149 2.30 -10.44 14.79
CA PHE A 149 3.03 -9.42 14.07
C PHE A 149 2.30 -9.02 12.78
N PHE A 150 2.40 -7.75 12.46
CA PHE A 150 2.02 -7.23 11.15
C PHE A 150 3.23 -7.32 10.22
N SER A 151 3.03 -7.89 9.03
CA SER A 151 3.99 -7.83 7.95
C SER A 151 3.26 -7.94 6.60
N TYR A 152 3.31 -6.88 5.81
CA TYR A 152 2.64 -6.83 4.52
C TYR A 152 3.15 -7.93 3.60
N CYS A 153 2.27 -8.87 3.24
CA CYS A 153 2.60 -10.02 2.40
C CYS A 153 1.58 -10.14 1.25
N ASN A 154 2.05 -9.93 0.03
CA ASN A 154 1.18 -9.99 -1.15
C ASN A 154 0.68 -11.39 -1.42
N ASP A 155 1.51 -12.42 -1.20
CA ASP A 155 1.19 -13.83 -1.45
C ASP A 155 0.05 -14.32 -0.56
N MET A 156 0.01 -13.88 0.68
CA MET A 156 -1.10 -14.23 1.55
C MET A 156 -2.38 -13.49 1.14
N PHE A 157 -2.27 -12.22 0.73
CA PHE A 157 -3.44 -11.44 0.33
C PHE A 157 -4.10 -11.98 -0.94
N LEU A 158 -3.34 -12.47 -1.91
CA LEU A 158 -3.91 -13.01 -3.14
C LEU A 158 -4.78 -14.26 -2.91
N LEU A 159 -4.62 -14.97 -1.79
CA LEU A 159 -5.49 -16.10 -1.44
C LEU A 159 -6.96 -15.68 -1.25
N LEU A 160 -7.21 -14.41 -0.92
CA LEU A 160 -8.56 -13.85 -0.89
C LEU A 160 -9.24 -13.93 -2.28
N GLY A 161 -8.46 -13.75 -3.36
CA GLY A 161 -8.95 -13.94 -4.73
C GLY A 161 -9.36 -15.39 -4.99
N ALA A 162 -8.55 -16.35 -4.54
CA ALA A 162 -8.89 -17.78 -4.65
C ALA A 162 -10.16 -18.13 -3.86
N ILE A 163 -10.35 -17.55 -2.66
CA ILE A 163 -11.57 -17.72 -1.84
C ILE A 163 -12.78 -17.14 -2.56
N ILE A 164 -12.65 -15.94 -3.17
CA ILE A 164 -13.72 -15.32 -3.96
C ILE A 164 -14.12 -16.20 -5.14
N GLU A 165 -13.16 -16.76 -5.88
CA GLU A 165 -13.43 -17.71 -6.97
C GLU A 165 -14.18 -18.95 -6.46
N LYS A 166 -13.71 -19.50 -5.35
CA LYS A 166 -14.31 -20.71 -4.76
C LYS A 166 -15.77 -20.51 -4.37
N ILE A 167 -16.09 -19.37 -3.79
CA ILE A 167 -17.45 -19.05 -3.31
C ILE A 167 -18.35 -18.63 -4.45
N SER A 168 -17.86 -17.78 -5.36
CA SER A 168 -18.66 -17.22 -6.45
C SER A 168 -18.86 -18.18 -7.63
N GLY A 169 -17.95 -19.16 -7.80
CA GLY A 169 -17.89 -20.03 -8.97
C GLY A 169 -17.47 -19.32 -10.27
N LYS A 170 -16.92 -18.09 -10.17
CA LYS A 170 -16.45 -17.28 -11.29
C LYS A 170 -14.98 -16.96 -11.18
N PRO A 171 -14.24 -16.79 -12.29
CA PRO A 171 -12.90 -16.22 -12.26
C PRO A 171 -12.89 -14.87 -11.52
N TYR A 172 -11.83 -14.62 -10.72
CA TYR A 172 -11.74 -13.44 -9.85
C TYR A 172 -12.00 -12.12 -10.61
N HIS A 173 -11.30 -11.91 -11.74
CA HIS A 173 -11.47 -10.67 -12.51
C HIS A 173 -12.90 -10.50 -13.05
N GLN A 174 -13.52 -11.59 -13.51
CA GLN A 174 -14.91 -11.56 -13.97
C GLN A 174 -15.84 -11.19 -12.81
N TYR A 175 -15.67 -11.84 -11.65
CA TYR A 175 -16.49 -11.53 -10.46
C TYR A 175 -16.36 -10.06 -10.06
N MET A 176 -15.14 -9.55 -9.97
CA MET A 176 -14.88 -8.16 -9.56
C MET A 176 -15.43 -7.15 -10.58
N THR A 177 -15.32 -7.45 -11.87
CA THR A 177 -15.84 -6.59 -12.93
C THR A 177 -17.36 -6.54 -12.89
N GLU A 178 -18.04 -7.69 -12.84
CA GLU A 178 -19.51 -7.78 -12.86
C GLU A 178 -20.14 -7.28 -11.55
N THR A 179 -19.46 -7.45 -10.40
CA THR A 179 -20.01 -7.12 -9.08
C THR A 179 -19.72 -5.69 -8.66
N TYR A 180 -18.58 -5.13 -9.08
CA TYR A 180 -18.13 -3.81 -8.61
C TYR A 180 -17.90 -2.81 -9.75
N LEU A 181 -17.03 -3.10 -10.72
CA LEU A 181 -16.66 -2.09 -11.70
C LEU A 181 -17.88 -1.64 -12.54
N GLN A 182 -18.65 -2.59 -13.05
CA GLN A 182 -19.85 -2.27 -13.85
C GLN A 182 -20.98 -1.63 -13.03
N PRO A 183 -21.42 -2.18 -11.88
CA PRO A 183 -22.47 -1.55 -11.07
C PRO A 183 -22.10 -0.16 -10.54
N PHE A 184 -20.83 0.08 -10.24
CA PHE A 184 -20.35 1.41 -9.85
C PHE A 184 -20.15 2.35 -11.05
N GLN A 185 -20.48 1.90 -12.27
CA GLN A 185 -20.28 2.66 -13.50
C GLN A 185 -18.82 3.11 -13.73
N MET A 186 -17.88 2.29 -13.29
CA MET A 186 -16.45 2.50 -13.49
C MET A 186 -16.04 2.03 -14.90
N ASN A 187 -16.63 2.65 -15.90
CA ASN A 187 -16.65 2.18 -17.30
C ASN A 187 -15.29 2.23 -18.00
N ARG A 188 -14.31 2.90 -17.40
CA ARG A 188 -12.93 2.98 -17.89
C ARG A 188 -11.94 2.26 -16.97
N SER A 189 -12.45 1.44 -16.05
CA SER A 189 -11.63 0.65 -15.13
C SER A 189 -11.62 -0.81 -15.57
N THR A 190 -10.44 -1.45 -15.54
CA THR A 190 -10.29 -2.84 -15.98
C THR A 190 -9.13 -3.53 -15.27
N TYR A 191 -9.20 -4.87 -15.20
CA TYR A 191 -8.07 -5.75 -14.84
C TYR A 191 -7.26 -6.17 -16.08
N TYR A 192 -7.85 -6.14 -17.28
CA TYR A 192 -7.28 -6.71 -18.49
C TYR A 192 -6.44 -5.70 -19.27
N LEU A 193 -5.17 -6.02 -19.52
CA LEU A 193 -4.27 -5.18 -20.31
C LEU A 193 -4.75 -5.03 -21.76
N GLU A 194 -5.35 -6.09 -22.32
CA GLU A 194 -5.90 -6.07 -23.67
C GLU A 194 -7.01 -5.02 -23.82
N GLU A 195 -7.87 -4.89 -22.80
CA GLU A 195 -8.93 -3.86 -22.77
C GLU A 195 -8.31 -2.47 -22.59
N LEU A 196 -7.33 -2.35 -21.67
CA LEU A 196 -6.63 -1.09 -21.43
C LEU A 196 -5.99 -0.55 -22.72
N PHE A 197 -5.36 -1.40 -23.51
CA PHE A 197 -4.69 -1.00 -24.76
C PHE A 197 -5.66 -0.62 -25.89
N GLN A 198 -6.95 -0.96 -25.78
CA GLN A 198 -8.00 -0.49 -26.68
C GLN A 198 -8.58 0.86 -26.26
N MET A 199 -8.27 1.32 -25.03
CA MET A 199 -8.78 2.59 -24.53
C MET A 199 -7.92 3.75 -25.04
N GLU A 200 -8.56 4.85 -25.37
CA GLU A 200 -7.88 6.13 -25.51
C GLU A 200 -7.52 6.71 -24.13
N ASN A 201 -6.64 7.67 -24.08
CA ASN A 201 -6.27 8.41 -22.86
C ASN A 201 -5.75 7.52 -21.72
N VAL A 202 -4.81 6.66 -22.05
CA VAL A 202 -4.06 5.83 -21.11
C VAL A 202 -2.68 6.44 -20.87
N SER A 203 -2.21 6.44 -19.63
CA SER A 203 -0.89 6.93 -19.28
C SER A 203 0.22 5.97 -19.72
N ILE A 204 1.37 6.51 -20.08
CA ILE A 204 2.61 5.75 -20.24
C ILE A 204 3.28 5.68 -18.86
N PRO A 205 3.60 4.47 -18.34
CA PRO A 205 4.32 4.33 -17.10
C PRO A 205 5.83 4.64 -17.27
N TYR A 206 6.41 5.32 -16.26
CA TYR A 206 7.81 5.72 -16.24
C TYR A 206 8.44 5.39 -14.88
N ASP A 207 9.75 5.10 -14.89
CA ASP A 207 10.57 5.10 -13.68
C ASP A 207 11.73 6.08 -13.84
N TYR A 208 12.15 6.70 -12.73
CA TYR A 208 13.29 7.61 -12.74
C TYR A 208 14.59 6.80 -12.70
N ASN A 209 15.45 7.01 -13.69
CA ASN A 209 16.79 6.43 -13.72
C ASN A 209 17.79 7.45 -13.13
N PRO A 210 18.27 7.30 -11.89
CA PRO A 210 19.16 8.28 -11.26
C PRO A 210 20.54 8.34 -11.92
N LYS A 211 20.99 7.25 -12.55
CA LYS A 211 22.28 7.21 -13.27
C LYS A 211 22.20 7.99 -14.59
N ALA A 212 21.05 7.95 -15.26
CA ALA A 212 20.80 8.67 -16.48
C ALA A 212 20.23 10.10 -16.24
N GLY A 213 19.79 10.41 -15.02
CA GLY A 213 19.18 11.67 -14.63
C GLY A 213 17.86 11.98 -15.36
N ARG A 214 17.10 10.95 -15.74
CA ARG A 214 15.88 11.10 -16.54
C ARG A 214 14.84 10.03 -16.26
N LEU A 215 13.59 10.31 -16.64
CA LEU A 215 12.51 9.34 -16.69
C LEU A 215 12.69 8.42 -17.90
N GLU A 216 12.50 7.11 -17.67
CA GLU A 216 12.53 6.09 -18.70
C GLU A 216 11.18 5.35 -18.71
N LYS A 217 10.67 5.10 -19.94
CA LYS A 217 9.44 4.35 -20.11
C LYS A 217 9.64 2.91 -19.64
N VAL A 218 8.69 2.41 -18.84
CA VAL A 218 8.62 1.01 -18.44
C VAL A 218 7.38 0.34 -19.04
N ALA A 219 7.38 -0.99 -19.09
CA ALA A 219 6.22 -1.74 -19.55
C ALA A 219 5.12 -1.75 -18.46
N TRP A 220 3.87 -1.84 -18.88
CA TRP A 220 2.79 -2.21 -17.98
C TRP A 220 3.09 -3.59 -17.37
N PRO A 221 3.10 -3.73 -16.04
CA PRO A 221 3.41 -5.02 -15.43
C PRO A 221 2.31 -6.05 -15.67
N THR A 222 2.75 -7.28 -15.94
CA THR A 222 1.90 -8.47 -15.88
C THR A 222 2.08 -9.07 -14.49
N LEU A 223 1.03 -9.12 -13.71
CA LEU A 223 1.10 -9.40 -12.27
C LEU A 223 0.71 -10.84 -11.91
N GLY A 224 0.19 -11.64 -12.88
CA GLY A 224 -0.33 -12.97 -12.57
C GLY A 224 -1.37 -12.91 -11.44
N ASN A 225 -1.33 -13.83 -10.49
CA ASN A 225 -2.27 -13.85 -9.38
C ASN A 225 -2.19 -12.61 -8.46
N TYR A 226 -1.08 -11.84 -8.49
CA TYR A 226 -0.97 -10.60 -7.71
C TYR A 226 -1.91 -9.49 -8.20
N GLU A 227 -2.59 -9.69 -9.32
CA GLU A 227 -3.67 -8.79 -9.77
C GLU A 227 -4.81 -8.68 -8.74
N VAL A 228 -5.01 -9.68 -7.87
CA VAL A 228 -5.91 -9.60 -6.71
C VAL A 228 -5.60 -8.40 -5.80
N GLY A 229 -4.34 -8.07 -5.67
CA GLY A 229 -3.88 -6.98 -4.82
C GLY A 229 -3.30 -5.77 -5.56
N GLY A 230 -3.28 -5.78 -6.91
CA GLY A 230 -2.58 -4.72 -7.65
C GLY A 230 -3.06 -4.49 -9.09
N GLY A 231 -4.07 -5.24 -9.57
CA GLY A 231 -4.35 -5.38 -10.98
C GLY A 231 -5.28 -4.37 -11.62
N ILE A 232 -5.96 -3.53 -10.87
CA ILE A 232 -6.89 -2.55 -11.46
C ILE A 232 -6.12 -1.40 -12.13
N ARG A 233 -6.56 -1.04 -13.33
CA ARG A 233 -6.20 0.19 -14.03
C ARG A 233 -7.45 1.06 -14.08
N SER A 234 -7.35 2.33 -13.67
CA SER A 234 -8.49 3.21 -13.45
C SER A 234 -8.10 4.68 -13.60
N ASN A 235 -9.02 5.57 -13.36
CA ASN A 235 -8.86 7.02 -13.39
C ASN A 235 -9.55 7.66 -12.17
N VAL A 236 -9.28 8.95 -11.91
CA VAL A 236 -9.84 9.59 -10.72
C VAL A 236 -11.37 9.72 -10.79
N VAL A 237 -11.97 9.85 -11.96
CA VAL A 237 -13.42 9.95 -12.13
C VAL A 237 -14.13 8.68 -11.68
N ASP A 238 -13.62 7.52 -12.12
CA ASP A 238 -14.17 6.22 -11.74
C ASP A 238 -13.92 5.90 -10.27
N LEU A 239 -12.72 6.23 -9.74
CA LEU A 239 -12.42 6.02 -8.32
C LEU A 239 -13.24 6.93 -7.39
N LEU A 240 -13.66 8.12 -7.83
CA LEU A 240 -14.59 8.94 -7.05
C LEU A 240 -15.98 8.29 -6.96
N LYS A 241 -16.43 7.57 -8.00
CA LYS A 241 -17.65 6.74 -7.91
C LYS A 241 -17.51 5.61 -6.89
N TYR A 242 -16.35 4.94 -6.88
CA TYR A 242 -16.02 3.94 -5.87
C TYR A 242 -16.03 4.53 -4.45
N GLY A 243 -15.58 5.77 -4.28
CA GLY A 243 -15.60 6.49 -3.00
C GLY A 243 -16.96 6.54 -2.32
N HIS A 244 -18.07 6.53 -3.07
CA HIS A 244 -19.43 6.50 -2.50
C HIS A 244 -19.70 5.25 -1.63
N VAL A 245 -19.00 4.15 -1.86
CA VAL A 245 -19.15 2.91 -1.09
C VAL A 245 -18.77 3.13 0.38
N TYR A 246 -17.68 3.86 0.61
CA TYR A 246 -17.18 4.14 1.98
C TYR A 246 -18.03 5.16 2.73
N LEU A 247 -18.68 6.05 2.00
CA LEU A 247 -19.48 7.11 2.61
C LEU A 247 -20.92 6.66 2.93
N ASN A 248 -21.39 5.54 2.33
CA ASN A 248 -22.79 5.16 2.38
C ASN A 248 -23.08 3.75 2.92
N ASN A 249 -22.05 2.92 3.17
CA ASN A 249 -22.24 1.52 3.58
C ASN A 249 -21.62 1.23 4.94
N SER A 250 -22.44 0.83 5.90
CA SER A 250 -21.99 0.56 7.28
C SER A 250 -21.07 -0.65 7.42
N TYR A 251 -21.15 -1.65 6.53
CA TYR A 251 -20.28 -2.83 6.59
C TYR A 251 -18.85 -2.50 6.22
N THR A 252 -18.60 -1.43 5.45
CA THR A 252 -17.23 -0.98 5.16
C THR A 252 -16.53 -0.44 6.40
N ASN A 253 -17.25 -0.07 7.46
CA ASN A 253 -16.64 0.41 8.70
C ASN A 253 -15.68 -0.62 9.31
N LYS A 254 -15.89 -1.92 9.10
CA LYS A 254 -14.94 -2.95 9.52
C LYS A 254 -13.56 -2.80 8.86
N MET A 255 -13.49 -2.20 7.66
CA MET A 255 -12.23 -2.08 6.93
C MET A 255 -11.24 -1.14 7.61
N TRP A 256 -11.73 -0.11 8.29
CA TRP A 256 -10.85 0.86 8.97
C TRP A 256 -10.90 0.80 10.50
N ASN A 257 -11.39 -0.30 11.07
CA ASN A 257 -11.13 -0.57 12.48
C ASN A 257 -9.62 -0.70 12.69
N PRO A 258 -9.02 0.01 13.66
CA PRO A 258 -7.61 -0.13 13.99
C PRO A 258 -7.33 -1.54 14.52
N ILE A 259 -6.72 -2.42 13.70
CA ILE A 259 -6.46 -3.81 14.06
C ILE A 259 -5.04 -3.96 14.59
N HIS A 260 -4.03 -3.58 13.80
CA HIS A 260 -2.63 -3.74 14.17
C HIS A 260 -1.87 -2.43 14.04
N LYS A 261 -1.08 -2.10 15.07
CA LYS A 261 -0.30 -0.85 15.12
C LYS A 261 0.91 -0.95 14.20
N ILE A 262 1.00 -0.05 13.21
CA ILE A 262 2.08 0.00 12.20
C ILE A 262 3.00 1.21 12.36
N GLY A 263 2.61 2.22 13.09
CA GLY A 263 3.37 3.43 13.39
C GLY A 263 3.00 3.98 14.76
N ARG A 264 3.45 5.19 15.08
CA ARG A 264 3.16 5.81 16.39
C ARG A 264 1.66 5.96 16.65
N ASN A 265 0.96 6.57 15.71
CA ASN A 265 -0.48 6.79 15.74
C ASN A 265 -1.22 6.13 14.57
N SER A 266 -0.53 5.26 13.85
CA SER A 266 -1.07 4.62 12.65
C SER A 266 -1.30 3.14 12.86
N PHE A 267 -2.39 2.65 12.30
CA PHE A 267 -2.84 1.26 12.38
C PHE A 267 -3.12 0.74 10.97
N TYR A 268 -3.15 -0.57 10.83
CA TYR A 268 -3.67 -1.24 9.66
C TYR A 268 -4.97 -1.96 10.02
N GLY A 269 -5.99 -1.77 9.19
CA GLY A 269 -7.26 -2.49 9.24
C GLY A 269 -7.31 -3.59 8.17
N TYR A 270 -8.42 -3.71 7.48
CA TYR A 270 -8.56 -4.59 6.32
C TYR A 270 -8.24 -3.83 5.04
N ALA A 271 -7.01 -4.03 4.54
CA ALA A 271 -6.48 -3.35 3.35
C ALA A 271 -6.51 -1.81 3.41
N LEU A 272 -6.50 -1.21 4.59
CA LEU A 272 -6.50 0.23 4.79
C LEU A 272 -5.60 0.62 5.97
N ASN A 273 -4.83 1.68 5.79
CA ASN A 273 -4.14 2.38 6.87
C ASN A 273 -5.12 3.32 7.57
N VAL A 274 -5.05 3.38 8.89
CA VAL A 274 -5.92 4.20 9.72
C VAL A 274 -5.07 5.04 10.67
N THR A 275 -5.24 6.34 10.63
CA THR A 275 -4.62 7.27 11.58
C THR A 275 -5.74 8.00 12.33
N PRO A 276 -6.15 7.49 13.49
CA PRO A 276 -7.16 8.16 14.30
C PRO A 276 -6.60 9.42 14.93
N ASN A 277 -7.49 10.35 15.28
CA ASN A 277 -7.16 11.59 15.97
C ASN A 277 -6.14 12.49 15.24
N TYR A 278 -6.12 12.41 13.90
CA TYR A 278 -5.31 13.29 13.09
C TYR A 278 -5.74 14.75 13.24
N ALA A 279 -4.79 15.66 13.43
CA ALA A 279 -5.07 17.06 13.75
C ALA A 279 -6.12 17.21 14.87
N GLU A 280 -6.09 16.30 15.87
CA GLU A 280 -6.93 16.28 17.08
C GLU A 280 -8.44 16.04 16.84
N GLN A 281 -8.88 15.83 15.60
CA GLN A 281 -10.32 15.73 15.31
C GLN A 281 -10.71 14.80 14.15
N TYR A 282 -9.76 14.33 13.31
CA TYR A 282 -10.08 13.57 12.12
C TYR A 282 -9.56 12.14 12.20
N THR A 283 -10.17 11.24 11.44
CA THR A 283 -9.61 9.93 11.14
C THR A 283 -9.18 9.91 9.68
N LEU A 284 -7.86 9.78 9.44
CA LEU A 284 -7.35 9.54 8.10
C LEU A 284 -7.42 8.05 7.80
N VAL A 285 -8.16 7.70 6.75
CA VAL A 285 -8.21 6.33 6.23
C VAL A 285 -7.67 6.35 4.81
N GLN A 286 -6.64 5.54 4.50
CA GLN A 286 -6.02 5.59 3.19
C GLN A 286 -5.29 4.29 2.82
N HIS A 287 -5.00 4.10 1.54
CA HIS A 287 -4.05 3.10 1.08
C HIS A 287 -3.26 3.62 -0.12
N GLY A 288 -1.95 3.48 -0.04
CA GLY A 288 -1.05 3.77 -1.16
C GLY A 288 -0.90 2.58 -2.11
N GLY A 289 -0.50 2.84 -3.33
CA GLY A 289 -0.16 1.83 -4.32
C GLY A 289 1.17 2.13 -4.99
N GLY A 290 2.00 1.12 -5.18
CA GLY A 290 3.27 1.23 -5.89
C GLY A 290 3.53 -0.01 -6.73
N GLN A 291 3.95 0.20 -7.97
CA GLN A 291 4.47 -0.79 -8.91
C GLN A 291 5.30 -0.07 -9.98
N PRO A 292 6.08 -0.77 -10.82
CA PRO A 292 6.84 -0.10 -11.87
C PRO A 292 5.99 0.89 -12.67
N GLY A 293 6.44 2.12 -12.77
CA GLY A 293 5.76 3.20 -13.48
C GLY A 293 4.48 3.74 -12.85
N VAL A 294 4.16 3.38 -11.61
CA VAL A 294 2.93 3.81 -10.93
C VAL A 294 3.17 4.11 -9.47
N SER A 295 2.68 5.27 -9.02
CA SER A 295 2.41 5.53 -7.61
C SER A 295 1.00 6.12 -7.48
N SER A 296 0.24 5.64 -6.51
CA SER A 296 -1.14 6.04 -6.28
C SER A 296 -1.41 6.19 -4.80
N ASN A 297 -2.44 6.95 -4.47
CA ASN A 297 -3.02 6.97 -3.14
C ASN A 297 -4.52 7.27 -3.23
N PHE A 298 -5.31 6.62 -2.40
CA PHE A 298 -6.71 6.96 -2.18
C PHE A 298 -7.01 6.94 -0.69
N GLY A 299 -8.05 7.66 -0.30
CA GLY A 299 -8.50 7.61 1.07
C GLY A 299 -9.62 8.58 1.35
N PHE A 300 -10.06 8.60 2.60
CA PHE A 300 -11.21 9.39 3.01
C PHE A 300 -11.10 9.83 4.46
N ILE A 301 -11.87 10.85 4.78
CA ILE A 301 -12.04 11.43 6.12
C ILE A 301 -13.52 11.26 6.46
N PRO A 302 -13.89 10.27 7.29
CA PRO A 302 -15.30 9.93 7.56
C PRO A 302 -16.09 11.10 8.14
N GLU A 303 -15.49 11.85 9.07
CA GLU A 303 -16.13 12.98 9.76
C GLU A 303 -16.53 14.12 8.81
N GLU A 304 -15.86 14.22 7.67
CA GLU A 304 -16.08 15.28 6.67
C GLU A 304 -16.76 14.78 5.39
N ASN A 305 -17.13 13.49 5.33
CA ASN A 305 -17.59 12.85 4.10
C ASN A 305 -16.71 13.23 2.90
N LEU A 306 -15.39 13.27 3.13
CA LEU A 306 -14.38 13.66 2.14
C LEU A 306 -13.67 12.41 1.61
N PHE A 307 -13.63 12.26 0.28
CA PHE A 307 -12.88 11.21 -0.41
C PHE A 307 -11.90 11.85 -1.39
N VAL A 308 -10.66 11.37 -1.39
CA VAL A 308 -9.55 11.93 -2.16
C VAL A 308 -8.78 10.82 -2.87
N VAL A 309 -8.44 11.05 -4.13
CA VAL A 309 -7.65 10.15 -4.97
C VAL A 309 -6.52 10.89 -5.64
N VAL A 310 -5.34 10.31 -5.65
CA VAL A 310 -4.18 10.77 -6.43
C VAL A 310 -3.59 9.60 -7.20
N LEU A 311 -3.38 9.79 -8.49
CA LEU A 311 -2.76 8.82 -9.39
C LEU A 311 -1.59 9.48 -10.11
N THR A 312 -0.48 8.76 -10.26
CA THR A 312 0.70 9.21 -11.02
C THR A 312 1.17 8.12 -11.97
N ASN A 313 1.89 8.50 -13.02
CA ASN A 313 2.50 7.57 -13.97
C ASN A 313 4.02 7.43 -13.77
N VAL A 314 4.47 7.56 -12.52
CA VAL A 314 5.87 7.33 -12.14
C VAL A 314 5.94 6.45 -10.90
N GLY A 315 6.80 5.43 -10.93
CA GLY A 315 7.04 4.56 -9.79
C GLY A 315 7.92 5.22 -8.72
N GLY A 316 7.72 4.83 -7.46
CA GLY A 316 8.58 5.25 -6.35
C GLY A 316 8.44 6.71 -5.89
N VAL A 317 7.41 7.44 -6.35
CA VAL A 317 7.16 8.84 -5.97
C VAL A 317 6.12 8.96 -4.86
N SER A 318 6.09 10.11 -4.17
CA SER A 318 5.24 10.35 -2.99
C SER A 318 3.80 10.73 -3.36
N ALA A 319 3.04 9.82 -3.99
CA ALA A 319 1.60 10.05 -4.22
C ALA A 319 0.84 10.33 -2.91
N GLY A 320 1.31 9.77 -1.78
CA GLY A 320 0.77 10.03 -0.45
C GLY A 320 0.93 11.49 0.01
N ASP A 321 2.03 12.15 -0.32
CA ASP A 321 2.24 13.56 0.03
C ASP A 321 1.31 14.47 -0.79
N LEU A 322 1.12 14.18 -2.08
CA LEU A 322 0.14 14.88 -2.92
C LEU A 322 -1.29 14.68 -2.40
N TRP A 323 -1.60 13.45 -1.96
CA TRP A 323 -2.89 13.11 -1.37
C TRP A 323 -3.13 13.87 -0.06
N LEU A 324 -2.13 13.91 0.83
CA LEU A 324 -2.23 14.62 2.11
C LEU A 324 -2.40 16.13 1.90
N ALA A 325 -1.68 16.72 0.95
CA ALA A 325 -1.85 18.12 0.57
C ALA A 325 -3.27 18.42 0.07
N ALA A 326 -3.85 17.52 -0.72
CA ALA A 326 -5.24 17.62 -1.18
C ALA A 326 -6.23 17.54 0.00
N VAL A 327 -6.04 16.61 0.94
CA VAL A 327 -6.81 16.50 2.18
C VAL A 327 -6.71 17.78 3.01
N HIS A 328 -5.49 18.27 3.27
CA HIS A 328 -5.27 19.51 4.03
C HIS A 328 -6.01 20.70 3.41
N THR A 329 -5.92 20.85 2.07
CA THR A 329 -6.65 21.91 1.37
C THR A 329 -8.16 21.80 1.58
N ALA A 330 -8.71 20.59 1.50
CA ALA A 330 -10.14 20.35 1.69
C ALA A 330 -10.60 20.54 3.15
N LEU A 331 -9.72 20.34 4.13
CA LEU A 331 -9.97 20.54 5.56
C LEU A 331 -9.63 21.97 6.03
N GLY A 332 -8.97 22.78 5.21
CA GLY A 332 -8.49 24.11 5.60
C GLY A 332 -7.29 24.05 6.54
N LEU A 333 -6.54 22.96 6.51
CA LEU A 333 -5.29 22.80 7.26
C LEU A 333 -4.10 23.38 6.47
N PRO A 334 -2.99 23.75 7.12
CA PRO A 334 -1.78 24.20 6.46
C PRO A 334 -1.25 23.13 5.49
N LEU A 335 -0.76 23.54 4.31
CA LEU A 335 -0.08 22.64 3.36
C LEU A 335 1.36 22.34 3.78
N GLU A 336 1.89 23.14 4.70
CA GLU A 336 3.30 23.10 5.08
C GLU A 336 3.56 22.00 6.11
N GLU A 337 4.63 21.29 5.84
CA GLU A 337 5.46 20.42 6.69
C GLU A 337 4.77 19.24 7.38
N LYS A 338 5.21 18.06 6.98
CA LYS A 338 5.30 16.92 7.90
C LYS A 338 6.16 17.32 9.08
N ILE A 339 5.56 17.85 10.14
CA ILE A 339 6.20 17.80 11.44
C ILE A 339 6.32 16.33 11.76
N SER A 340 7.54 15.85 11.95
CA SER A 340 7.75 14.47 12.39
C SER A 340 6.93 14.23 13.66
N GLU A 341 6.05 13.24 13.63
CA GLU A 341 5.31 12.80 14.81
C GLU A 341 6.21 12.07 15.81
N GLU A 342 7.45 11.75 15.39
CA GLU A 342 8.40 10.97 16.16
C GLU A 342 9.24 11.88 17.08
N PRO A 343 9.15 11.71 18.41
CA PRO A 343 9.89 12.53 19.35
C PRO A 343 11.38 12.30 19.23
N GLU A 344 12.16 13.19 19.79
CA GLU A 344 13.57 12.98 20.10
C GLU A 344 13.70 12.03 21.31
N TYR A 345 14.56 11.02 21.19
CA TYR A 345 14.95 10.13 22.28
C TYR A 345 16.46 10.11 22.43
N GLU A 346 16.97 10.43 23.59
CA GLU A 346 18.40 10.38 23.87
C GLU A 346 18.87 8.92 23.92
N MET A 347 19.72 8.54 22.99
CA MET A 347 20.33 7.22 22.92
C MET A 347 21.83 7.37 22.63
N THR A 348 22.64 6.71 23.44
CA THR A 348 24.08 6.69 23.23
C THR A 348 24.43 5.85 21.99
N LEU A 349 25.62 6.11 21.42
CA LEU A 349 26.12 5.29 20.30
C LEU A 349 26.29 3.82 20.68
N ASP A 350 26.66 3.52 21.92
CA ASP A 350 26.81 2.13 22.40
C ASP A 350 25.43 1.43 22.44
N GLU A 351 24.38 2.14 22.82
CA GLU A 351 23.01 1.63 22.72
C GLU A 351 22.55 1.46 21.26
N MET A 352 22.95 2.37 20.35
CA MET A 352 22.65 2.23 18.91
C MET A 352 23.38 1.06 18.26
N ARG A 353 24.58 0.66 18.75
CA ARG A 353 25.35 -0.47 18.21
C ARG A 353 24.60 -1.79 18.24
N LYS A 354 23.66 -1.99 19.18
CA LYS A 354 22.82 -3.20 19.22
C LYS A 354 22.03 -3.43 17.93
N PHE A 355 21.66 -2.35 17.21
CA PHE A 355 20.90 -2.43 15.98
C PHE A 355 21.74 -2.71 14.73
N GLN A 356 23.08 -2.63 14.84
CA GLN A 356 23.97 -2.92 13.70
C GLN A 356 23.70 -4.31 13.14
N GLY A 357 23.70 -4.40 11.83
CA GLY A 357 23.49 -5.64 11.11
C GLY A 357 22.79 -5.40 9.77
N ILE A 358 22.57 -6.48 9.07
CA ILE A 358 21.81 -6.50 7.82
C ILE A 358 20.48 -7.15 8.10
N TYR A 359 19.42 -6.56 7.58
CA TYR A 359 18.06 -7.04 7.68
C TYR A 359 17.50 -7.17 6.27
N SER A 360 16.88 -8.31 5.96
CA SER A 360 16.40 -8.58 4.61
C SER A 360 15.05 -9.32 4.62
N SER A 361 14.38 -9.27 3.48
CA SER A 361 13.18 -10.06 3.20
C SER A 361 13.36 -10.92 1.96
N LEU A 362 12.55 -11.95 1.80
CA LEU A 362 12.54 -12.78 0.59
C LEU A 362 11.95 -12.04 -0.62
N GLU A 363 11.24 -10.94 -0.41
CA GLU A 363 10.73 -10.07 -1.49
C GLU A 363 11.85 -9.20 -2.11
N GLY A 364 13.04 -9.14 -1.45
CA GLY A 364 14.23 -8.46 -1.96
C GLY A 364 14.61 -7.18 -1.22
N ASP A 365 13.80 -6.73 -0.26
CA ASP A 365 14.16 -5.57 0.55
C ASP A 365 15.40 -5.87 1.40
N ARG A 366 16.34 -4.93 1.46
CA ARG A 366 17.55 -5.04 2.26
C ARG A 366 17.90 -3.71 2.92
N LEU A 367 18.07 -3.74 4.23
CA LEU A 367 18.43 -2.61 5.09
C LEU A 367 19.69 -2.96 5.87
N LYS A 368 20.72 -2.10 5.81
CA LYS A 368 21.92 -2.24 6.64
C LYS A 368 21.96 -1.09 7.65
N ILE A 369 22.10 -1.43 8.94
CA ILE A 369 22.37 -0.45 10.00
C ILE A 369 23.88 -0.49 10.31
N GLN A 370 24.52 0.65 10.26
CA GLN A 370 25.95 0.77 10.52
C GLN A 370 26.29 2.03 11.33
N ILE A 371 27.37 1.95 12.12
CA ILE A 371 27.92 3.07 12.87
C ILE A 371 29.27 3.44 12.26
N GLU A 372 29.45 4.71 11.92
CA GLU A 372 30.70 5.28 11.39
C GLU A 372 31.12 6.47 12.28
N GLY A 373 32.23 6.32 12.97
CA GLY A 373 32.68 7.34 13.95
C GLY A 373 31.61 7.55 15.04
N ILE A 374 31.04 8.73 15.06
CA ILE A 374 30.02 9.15 16.04
C ILE A 374 28.60 9.16 15.46
N GLN A 375 28.37 8.63 14.27
CA GLN A 375 27.09 8.70 13.58
C GLN A 375 26.55 7.31 13.24
N ALA A 376 25.23 7.17 13.31
CA ALA A 376 24.49 5.98 12.89
C ALA A 376 23.82 6.22 11.55
N PHE A 377 23.83 5.20 10.68
CA PHE A 377 23.27 5.25 9.34
C PHE A 377 22.41 4.02 9.05
N ALA A 378 21.32 4.24 8.31
CA ALA A 378 20.65 3.23 7.52
C ALA A 378 21.15 3.30 6.07
N VAL A 379 21.47 2.16 5.48
CA VAL A 379 21.84 2.05 4.06
C VAL A 379 20.79 1.22 3.34
N VAL A 380 20.18 1.80 2.33
CA VAL A 380 19.16 1.18 1.45
C VAL A 380 19.55 1.50 0.01
N GLU A 381 19.64 0.52 -0.86
CA GLU A 381 20.00 0.71 -2.28
C GLU A 381 21.24 1.62 -2.49
N GLU A 382 22.28 1.39 -1.69
CA GLU A 382 23.53 2.16 -1.69
C GLU A 382 23.41 3.62 -1.17
N GLN A 383 22.21 4.10 -0.85
CA GLN A 383 22.00 5.42 -0.25
C GLN A 383 22.10 5.36 1.27
N LYS A 384 22.78 6.36 1.86
CA LYS A 384 22.95 6.50 3.32
C LYS A 384 21.99 7.54 3.86
N TYR A 385 21.30 7.17 4.93
CA TYR A 385 20.39 8.02 5.68
C TYR A 385 20.87 8.14 7.12
N HIS A 386 21.01 9.36 7.64
CA HIS A 386 21.30 9.57 9.05
C HIS A 386 20.19 9.06 9.93
N LEU A 387 20.55 8.51 11.08
CA LEU A 387 19.58 7.98 12.05
C LEU A 387 19.58 8.82 13.32
N ARG A 388 18.41 9.06 13.85
CA ARG A 388 18.16 9.49 15.23
C ARG A 388 17.27 8.46 15.93
N ALA A 389 17.29 8.44 17.27
CA ALA A 389 16.35 7.61 18.02
C ALA A 389 15.06 8.39 18.32
N SER A 390 13.92 7.66 18.36
CA SER A 390 12.64 8.18 18.84
C SER A 390 12.07 7.38 20.01
N ALA A 391 12.59 6.17 20.24
CA ALA A 391 12.25 5.30 21.37
C ALA A 391 13.40 4.27 21.59
N PRO A 392 13.38 3.49 22.69
CA PRO A 392 14.39 2.46 22.96
C PRO A 392 14.50 1.35 21.90
N ASP A 393 13.45 1.17 21.09
CA ASP A 393 13.32 0.17 20.04
C ASP A 393 13.14 0.78 18.64
N THR A 394 13.21 2.12 18.52
CA THR A 394 12.81 2.82 17.30
C THR A 394 13.85 3.85 16.88
N LEU A 395 14.29 3.73 15.63
CA LEU A 395 15.13 4.71 14.96
C LEU A 395 14.33 5.37 13.81
N VAL A 396 14.75 6.58 13.43
CA VAL A 396 14.14 7.37 12.36
C VAL A 396 15.22 7.79 11.36
N MET A 397 14.95 7.59 10.09
CA MET A 397 15.79 8.09 8.99
C MET A 397 15.50 9.58 8.80
N ILE A 398 16.43 10.46 9.20
CA ILE A 398 16.21 11.92 9.31
C ILE A 398 15.75 12.55 7.98
N GLN A 399 16.29 12.11 6.84
CA GLN A 399 16.03 12.76 5.56
C GLN A 399 14.58 12.58 5.03
N ASN A 400 13.90 11.52 5.45
CA ASN A 400 12.55 11.20 4.96
C ASN A 400 11.57 10.81 6.07
N GLU A 401 11.98 10.97 7.33
CA GLU A 401 11.22 10.65 8.54
C GLU A 401 10.68 9.19 8.57
N LYS A 402 11.38 8.28 7.87
CA LYS A 402 10.96 6.88 7.79
C LYS A 402 11.33 6.14 9.08
N LEU A 403 10.33 5.49 9.63
CA LEU A 403 10.43 4.77 10.90
C LEU A 403 11.08 3.40 10.71
N LEU A 404 11.96 3.03 11.63
CA LEU A 404 12.61 1.73 11.77
C LEU A 404 12.31 1.22 13.18
N ARG A 405 11.28 0.38 13.33
CA ARG A 405 10.93 -0.22 14.62
C ARG A 405 11.51 -1.62 14.72
N PHE A 406 12.34 -1.85 15.74
CA PHE A 406 13.03 -3.12 15.96
C PHE A 406 12.26 -4.02 16.93
N PHE A 407 12.38 -5.33 16.68
CA PHE A 407 11.80 -6.39 17.51
C PHE A 407 12.94 -7.18 18.15
N PHE A 408 12.78 -7.49 19.45
CA PHE A 408 13.83 -8.11 20.25
C PHE A 408 13.43 -9.53 20.67
N ASN A 409 14.41 -10.43 20.68
CA ASN A 409 14.25 -11.77 21.25
C ASN A 409 14.42 -11.73 22.79
N GLU A 410 14.29 -12.89 23.44
CA GLU A 410 14.44 -13.05 24.90
C GLU A 410 15.80 -12.60 25.41
N LEU A 411 16.84 -12.67 24.58
CA LEU A 411 18.22 -12.19 24.90
C LEU A 411 18.38 -10.69 24.67
N LYS A 412 17.31 -9.96 24.42
CA LYS A 412 17.31 -8.52 24.09
C LYS A 412 18.16 -8.14 22.86
N GLN A 413 18.30 -9.07 21.92
CA GLN A 413 18.95 -8.84 20.65
C GLN A 413 17.89 -8.54 19.57
N PRO A 414 18.10 -7.52 18.71
CA PRO A 414 17.17 -7.24 17.62
C PRO A 414 17.24 -8.36 16.59
N TRP A 415 16.12 -9.01 16.33
CA TRP A 415 16.03 -10.10 15.37
C TRP A 415 15.28 -9.70 14.09
N ALA A 416 14.49 -8.62 14.15
CA ALA A 416 13.79 -8.08 12.98
C ALA A 416 13.59 -6.57 13.11
N VAL A 417 13.30 -5.93 11.99
CA VAL A 417 12.94 -4.51 11.90
C VAL A 417 11.73 -4.33 10.99
N MET A 418 10.79 -3.51 11.40
CA MET A 418 9.74 -2.99 10.51
C MET A 418 10.33 -1.87 9.67
N TYR A 419 10.33 -2.06 8.34
CA TYR A 419 10.73 -1.09 7.35
C TYR A 419 9.57 -0.84 6.38
N GLY A 420 9.00 0.37 6.43
CA GLY A 420 7.70 0.61 5.79
C GLY A 420 6.61 -0.29 6.39
N LEU A 421 6.02 -1.13 5.57
CA LEU A 421 4.98 -2.09 5.99
C LEU A 421 5.48 -3.55 6.05
N ARG A 422 6.79 -3.80 5.95
CA ARG A 422 7.38 -5.14 5.89
C ARG A 422 8.32 -5.38 7.06
N MET A 423 8.26 -6.56 7.65
CA MET A 423 9.26 -7.01 8.61
C MET A 423 10.43 -7.65 7.86
N LEU A 424 11.62 -7.09 8.05
CA LEU A 424 12.88 -7.65 7.57
C LEU A 424 13.54 -8.39 8.73
N VAL A 425 14.02 -9.60 8.47
CA VAL A 425 14.69 -10.44 9.46
C VAL A 425 16.19 -10.17 9.41
N ARG A 426 16.82 -10.13 10.60
CA ARG A 426 18.27 -9.96 10.71
C ARG A 426 19.00 -11.15 10.10
N GLU A 427 19.91 -10.87 9.17
CA GLU A 427 20.81 -11.88 8.63
C GLU A 427 21.76 -12.34 9.75
N ASN A 428 21.93 -13.67 9.91
CA ASN A 428 22.95 -14.18 10.82
C ASN A 428 24.33 -13.85 10.23
N GLU A 429 25.20 -13.27 11.01
CA GLU A 429 26.62 -13.18 10.65
C GLU A 429 27.17 -14.62 10.62
N PHE A 430 27.61 -15.07 9.45
CA PHE A 430 28.32 -16.33 9.29
C PHE A 430 29.75 -16.22 9.82
#